data_4708973317cf79ab5c1d3b01dc4e28dc
#
_entry.id   4708973317cf79ab5c1d3b01dc4e28dc
#
_cell.length_a   1.000
_cell.length_b   1.000
_cell.length_c   1.000
_cell.angle_alpha   90.00
_cell.angle_beta   90.00
_cell.angle_gamma   90.00
#
_symmetry.space_group_name_H-M   'P 1'
#
loop_
_entity.id
_entity.type
_entity.pdbx_description
1 polymer ?
#
loop_
_entity_poly.entity_id
_entity_poly.type
_entity_poly.pdbx_seq_one_letter_code
_entity_poly.pdbx_strand_id
1 'polypeptide(L)'
;MKGNGSKIDIDMMVDAAAWREALPALKSLVDRTLLAVWRRSGDDSPAEASLVLSSDAEMRKLNFQHRAVDRSTNVLAFPLGEPMQPDGPRHLGDIVLAYETVVREAARDAKPLDAHVTHLLVHGLLHLLGHDHESESDAEAMEQIEVEIMASLGYPNPYMELPDAAE
;
A
#
# COMPACT_ATOMS: atom_id res chain seq x y z
N MET A 1 6.28 -10.20 -27.36
CA MET A 1 6.17 -9.97 -26.79
C MET A 1 6.09 -9.95 -26.08
N LYS A 2 6.13 -9.88 -25.78
CA LYS A 2 6.02 -10.04 -25.04
C LYS A 2 5.77 -9.54 -24.22
N GLY A 3 5.51 -9.59 -24.45
CA GLY A 3 4.90 -8.95 -23.46
C GLY A 3 5.36 -8.98 -22.10
N ASN A 4 6.15 -9.31 -22.02
CA ASN A 4 6.56 -9.43 -20.86
C ASN A 4 6.62 -8.45 -19.96
N GLY A 5 5.81 -7.78 -19.80
CA GLY A 5 5.75 -6.79 -18.79
C GLY A 5 5.94 -7.33 -17.40
N SER A 6 6.33 -6.47 -16.51
CA SER A 6 6.49 -6.82 -15.09
C SER A 6 5.20 -7.43 -14.54
N LYS A 7 5.35 -8.48 -13.74
CA LYS A 7 4.23 -9.13 -13.10
C LYS A 7 4.40 -9.14 -11.60
N ILE A 8 3.32 -8.90 -10.90
CA ILE A 8 3.28 -9.06 -9.47
C ILE A 8 2.00 -9.81 -9.12
N ASP A 9 2.14 -10.93 -8.43
CA ASP A 9 1.01 -11.72 -7.97
C ASP A 9 0.67 -11.31 -6.54
N ILE A 10 -0.59 -10.96 -6.32
CA ILE A 10 -1.05 -10.49 -5.02
C ILE A 10 -1.95 -11.56 -4.41
N ASP A 11 -1.53 -12.09 -3.26
CA ASP A 11 -2.38 -12.94 -2.45
C ASP A 11 -3.18 -12.03 -1.53
N MET A 12 -4.42 -11.78 -1.91
CA MET A 12 -5.28 -10.84 -1.19
C MET A 12 -6.24 -11.57 -0.28
N MET A 13 -6.17 -11.27 1.00
CA MET A 13 -7.08 -11.80 2.00
C MET A 13 -7.92 -10.67 2.56
N VAL A 14 -9.24 -10.81 2.51
CA VAL A 14 -10.16 -9.83 3.07
C VAL A 14 -10.71 -10.38 4.37
N ASP A 15 -10.21 -9.84 5.48
CA ASP A 15 -10.49 -10.32 6.82
C ASP A 15 -11.67 -9.57 7.46
N ALA A 16 -12.10 -8.48 6.84
CA ALA A 16 -13.25 -7.71 7.29
C ALA A 16 -14.14 -7.41 6.08
N ALA A 17 -15.39 -7.85 6.13
CA ALA A 17 -16.32 -7.76 5.00
C ALA A 17 -16.58 -6.32 4.55
N ALA A 18 -16.45 -5.36 5.47
CA ALA A 18 -16.68 -3.95 5.17
C ALA A 18 -15.83 -3.44 4.02
N TRP A 19 -14.64 -4.00 3.81
CA TRP A 19 -13.78 -3.60 2.70
C TRP A 19 -14.47 -3.78 1.34
N ARG A 20 -15.12 -4.93 1.14
CA ARG A 20 -15.78 -5.22 -0.14
C ARG A 20 -17.04 -4.39 -0.32
N GLU A 21 -17.74 -4.09 0.77
CA GLU A 21 -18.92 -3.26 0.73
C GLU A 21 -18.59 -1.82 0.37
N ALA A 22 -17.51 -1.29 0.96
CA ALA A 22 -17.09 0.09 0.73
C ALA A 22 -16.42 0.29 -0.63
N LEU A 23 -15.71 -0.75 -1.12
CA LEU A 23 -14.97 -0.69 -2.38
C LEU A 23 -15.32 -1.89 -3.25
N PRO A 24 -16.43 -1.79 -4.02
CA PRO A 24 -16.86 -2.93 -4.86
C PRO A 24 -15.82 -3.36 -5.90
N ALA A 25 -14.97 -2.45 -6.36
CA ALA A 25 -13.90 -2.77 -7.34
C ALA A 25 -12.56 -2.99 -6.66
N LEU A 26 -12.57 -3.51 -5.43
CA LEU A 26 -11.38 -3.65 -4.59
C LEU A 26 -10.24 -4.42 -5.26
N LYS A 27 -10.55 -5.58 -5.85
CA LYS A 27 -9.52 -6.41 -6.49
C LYS A 27 -8.83 -5.68 -7.63
N SER A 28 -9.61 -5.01 -8.46
CA SER A 28 -9.07 -4.24 -9.58
C SER A 28 -8.20 -3.07 -9.10
N LEU A 29 -8.65 -2.39 -8.04
CA LEU A 29 -7.89 -1.29 -7.45
C LEU A 29 -6.55 -1.78 -6.93
N VAL A 30 -6.55 -2.88 -6.20
CA VAL A 30 -5.33 -3.46 -5.62
C VAL A 30 -4.35 -3.88 -6.71
N ASP A 31 -4.84 -4.65 -7.69
CA ASP A 31 -3.97 -5.16 -8.75
C ASP A 31 -3.35 -4.03 -9.57
N ARG A 32 -4.16 -3.04 -9.93
CA ARG A 32 -3.68 -1.90 -10.72
C ARG A 32 -2.64 -1.08 -9.96
N THR A 33 -2.91 -0.85 -8.68
CA THR A 33 -2.03 -0.04 -7.84
C THR A 33 -0.68 -0.70 -7.64
N LEU A 34 -0.69 -1.96 -7.21
CA LEU A 34 0.57 -2.64 -6.91
C LEU A 34 1.38 -2.93 -8.17
N LEU A 35 0.71 -3.16 -9.30
CA LEU A 35 1.42 -3.29 -10.57
C LEU A 35 2.11 -1.99 -10.96
N ALA A 36 1.46 -0.85 -10.74
CA ALA A 36 2.06 0.45 -11.05
C ALA A 36 3.33 0.69 -10.24
N VAL A 37 3.31 0.34 -8.96
CA VAL A 37 4.50 0.45 -8.11
C VAL A 37 5.61 -0.47 -8.60
N TRP A 38 5.26 -1.72 -8.89
CA TRP A 38 6.24 -2.71 -9.34
C TRP A 38 6.91 -2.29 -10.65
N ARG A 39 6.11 -1.80 -11.60
CA ARG A 39 6.64 -1.30 -12.87
C ARG A 39 7.57 -0.11 -12.68
N ARG A 40 7.22 0.78 -11.76
CA ARG A 40 8.04 1.96 -11.47
C ARG A 40 9.40 1.56 -10.90
N SER A 41 9.47 0.41 -10.22
CA SER A 41 10.75 -0.08 -9.65
C SER A 41 11.76 -0.44 -10.72
N GLY A 42 11.30 -0.72 -11.95
CA GLY A 42 12.17 -1.11 -13.03
C GLY A 42 12.60 -2.57 -13.03
N ASP A 43 12.18 -3.32 -12.02
CA ASP A 43 12.46 -4.76 -11.93
C ASP A 43 11.41 -5.49 -12.74
N ASP A 44 11.81 -6.29 -13.72
CA ASP A 44 10.90 -7.05 -14.57
C ASP A 44 10.84 -8.53 -14.23
N SER A 45 11.42 -8.93 -13.11
CA SER A 45 11.31 -10.32 -12.65
C SER A 45 9.93 -10.54 -12.01
N PRO A 46 9.45 -11.80 -11.98
CA PRO A 46 8.19 -12.09 -11.28
C PRO A 46 8.31 -11.80 -9.79
N ALA A 47 7.24 -11.26 -9.22
CA ALA A 47 7.20 -10.95 -7.80
C ALA A 47 5.88 -11.38 -7.19
N GLU A 48 5.88 -11.58 -5.88
CA GLU A 48 4.71 -11.92 -5.10
C GLU A 48 4.65 -11.04 -3.87
N ALA A 49 3.45 -10.69 -3.44
CA ALA A 49 3.23 -9.99 -2.18
C ALA A 49 1.89 -10.43 -1.62
N SER A 50 1.76 -10.38 -0.30
CA SER A 50 0.51 -10.66 0.37
C SER A 50 -0.11 -9.38 0.88
N LEU A 51 -1.42 -9.27 0.77
CA LEU A 51 -2.17 -8.13 1.27
C LEU A 51 -3.31 -8.63 2.13
N VAL A 52 -3.37 -8.15 3.37
CA VAL A 52 -4.46 -8.46 4.29
C VAL A 52 -5.25 -7.19 4.55
N LEU A 53 -6.52 -7.22 4.18
CA LEU A 53 -7.45 -6.11 4.40
C LEU A 53 -8.24 -6.44 5.66
N SER A 54 -7.81 -5.87 6.78
CA SER A 54 -8.21 -6.29 8.10
C SER A 54 -8.94 -5.18 8.87
N SER A 55 -9.04 -5.34 10.16
CA SER A 55 -9.73 -4.44 11.08
C SER A 55 -8.75 -3.80 12.06
N ASP A 56 -9.21 -2.75 12.74
CA ASP A 56 -8.42 -2.13 13.82
C ASP A 56 -8.08 -3.13 14.91
N ALA A 57 -9.01 -4.02 15.26
CA ALA A 57 -8.79 -5.00 16.32
C ALA A 57 -7.61 -5.93 15.98
N GLU A 58 -7.59 -6.44 14.75
CA GLU A 58 -6.49 -7.31 14.32
C GLU A 58 -5.20 -6.53 14.14
N MET A 59 -5.29 -5.31 13.62
CA MET A 59 -4.12 -4.46 13.45
C MET A 59 -3.46 -4.14 14.78
N ARG A 60 -4.25 -3.89 15.82
CA ARG A 60 -3.75 -3.62 17.15
C ARG A 60 -2.92 -4.79 17.68
N LYS A 61 -3.42 -6.02 17.46
CA LYS A 61 -2.69 -7.23 17.84
C LYS A 61 -1.36 -7.34 17.11
N LEU A 62 -1.37 -7.13 15.79
CA LEU A 62 -0.17 -7.21 14.97
C LEU A 62 0.85 -6.15 15.38
N ASN A 63 0.38 -4.94 15.61
CA ASN A 63 1.26 -3.84 16.00
C ASN A 63 1.91 -4.12 17.35
N PHE A 64 1.15 -4.68 18.28
CA PHE A 64 1.68 -5.08 19.59
C PHE A 64 2.72 -6.19 19.47
N GLN A 65 2.41 -7.23 18.68
CA GLN A 65 3.30 -8.38 18.50
C GLN A 65 4.63 -8.01 17.85
N HIS A 66 4.60 -7.11 16.87
CA HIS A 66 5.77 -6.82 16.06
C HIS A 66 6.51 -5.55 16.45
N ARG A 67 5.83 -4.62 17.11
CA ARG A 67 6.42 -3.32 17.45
C ARG A 67 6.23 -2.94 18.91
N ALA A 68 5.58 -3.80 19.69
CA ALA A 68 5.25 -3.55 21.10
C ALA A 68 4.39 -2.27 21.28
N VAL A 69 3.61 -1.92 20.27
CA VAL A 69 2.71 -0.76 20.31
C VAL A 69 1.28 -1.26 20.40
N ASP A 70 0.59 -0.94 21.50
CA ASP A 70 -0.77 -1.44 21.76
C ASP A 70 -1.81 -0.47 21.24
N ARG A 71 -1.86 -0.34 19.90
CA ARG A 71 -2.86 0.47 19.21
C ARG A 71 -2.87 0.11 17.74
N SER A 72 -3.96 0.47 17.05
CA SER A 72 -4.05 0.28 15.62
C SER A 72 -3.26 1.37 14.87
N THR A 73 -2.93 1.06 13.62
CA THR A 73 -2.37 2.02 12.68
C THR A 73 -3.04 1.78 11.33
N ASN A 74 -2.80 2.64 10.34
CA ASN A 74 -3.46 2.49 9.04
C ASN A 74 -2.86 1.37 8.21
N VAL A 75 -1.53 1.27 8.14
CA VAL A 75 -0.84 0.30 7.31
C VAL A 75 0.41 -0.22 8.02
N LEU A 76 0.65 -1.52 7.90
CA LEU A 76 1.92 -2.15 8.29
C LEU A 76 2.47 -2.86 7.08
N ALA A 77 3.78 -2.81 6.91
CA ALA A 77 4.48 -3.51 5.84
C ALA A 77 5.63 -4.32 6.45
N PHE A 78 5.69 -5.60 6.11
CA PHE A 78 6.68 -6.53 6.64
C PHE A 78 7.52 -7.08 5.49
N PRO A 79 8.68 -6.48 5.19
CA PRO A 79 9.54 -6.96 4.12
C PRO A 79 10.10 -8.35 4.45
N LEU A 80 10.19 -9.22 3.43
CA LEU A 80 10.81 -10.53 3.60
C LEU A 80 12.31 -10.54 3.32
N GLY A 81 12.79 -9.58 2.51
CA GLY A 81 14.21 -9.52 2.19
C GLY A 81 14.60 -10.44 1.06
N GLU A 82 15.36 -11.50 1.35
CA GLU A 82 15.90 -12.38 0.32
C GLU A 82 14.84 -13.32 -0.26
N PRO A 83 14.92 -13.64 -1.56
CA PRO A 83 14.02 -14.64 -2.14
C PRO A 83 14.30 -16.01 -1.55
N MET A 84 13.24 -16.79 -1.36
CA MET A 84 13.36 -18.13 -0.78
C MET A 84 14.04 -19.11 -1.73
N GLN A 85 13.94 -18.87 -3.05
CA GLN A 85 14.58 -19.71 -4.06
C GLN A 85 15.23 -18.79 -5.09
N PRO A 86 16.49 -19.09 -5.48
CA PRO A 86 17.18 -18.21 -6.43
C PRO A 86 16.50 -18.04 -7.78
N ASP A 87 15.79 -19.07 -8.23
CA ASP A 87 15.13 -19.05 -9.54
C ASP A 87 13.64 -18.84 -9.46
N GLY A 88 13.10 -18.67 -8.25
CA GLY A 88 11.67 -18.48 -8.05
C GLY A 88 11.26 -17.01 -8.06
N PRO A 89 9.95 -16.76 -7.95
CA PRO A 89 9.47 -15.38 -7.83
C PRO A 89 10.03 -14.73 -6.59
N ARG A 90 10.22 -13.41 -6.70
CA ARG A 90 10.69 -12.64 -5.56
C ARG A 90 9.54 -12.39 -4.60
N HIS A 91 9.68 -12.83 -3.36
CA HIS A 91 8.67 -12.61 -2.32
C HIS A 91 8.97 -11.29 -1.62
N LEU A 92 8.09 -10.31 -1.81
CA LEU A 92 8.34 -8.97 -1.31
C LEU A 92 7.97 -8.82 0.16
N GLY A 93 6.91 -9.48 0.59
CA GLY A 93 6.46 -9.44 1.97
C GLY A 93 4.96 -9.23 2.08
N ASP A 94 4.55 -8.70 3.24
CA ASP A 94 3.13 -8.55 3.59
C ASP A 94 2.78 -7.10 3.85
N ILE A 95 1.60 -6.71 3.39
CA ILE A 95 0.99 -5.40 3.68
C ILE A 95 -0.32 -5.66 4.39
N VAL A 96 -0.59 -4.93 5.47
CA VAL A 96 -1.83 -5.05 6.24
C VAL A 96 -2.45 -3.66 6.39
N LEU A 97 -3.74 -3.54 6.08
CA LEU A 97 -4.50 -2.30 6.24
C LEU A 97 -5.62 -2.49 7.26
N ALA A 98 -5.87 -1.47 8.08
CA ALA A 98 -6.92 -1.48 9.10
C ALA A 98 -8.10 -0.62 8.65
N TYR A 99 -9.25 -1.25 8.42
CA TYR A 99 -10.40 -0.62 7.80
C TYR A 99 -10.86 0.66 8.52
N GLU A 100 -11.14 0.54 9.82
CA GLU A 100 -11.73 1.66 10.57
C GLU A 100 -10.79 2.87 10.63
N THR A 101 -9.48 2.62 10.79
CA THR A 101 -8.50 3.70 10.79
C THR A 101 -8.42 4.36 9.41
N VAL A 102 -8.41 3.56 8.35
CA VAL A 102 -8.31 4.07 6.99
C VAL A 102 -9.53 4.92 6.63
N VAL A 103 -10.72 4.45 6.96
CA VAL A 103 -11.97 5.18 6.71
C VAL A 103 -11.99 6.50 7.47
N ARG A 104 -11.59 6.46 8.74
CA ARG A 104 -11.55 7.64 9.60
C ARG A 104 -10.58 8.70 9.06
N GLU A 105 -9.41 8.26 8.60
CA GLU A 105 -8.43 9.16 8.02
C GLU A 105 -8.91 9.79 6.72
N ALA A 106 -9.52 8.99 5.86
CA ALA A 106 -10.06 9.50 4.60
C ALA A 106 -11.10 10.59 4.85
N ALA A 107 -11.99 10.37 5.81
CA ALA A 107 -13.01 11.34 6.18
C ALA A 107 -12.39 12.60 6.78
N ARG A 108 -11.44 12.43 7.69
CA ARG A 108 -10.74 13.55 8.35
C ARG A 108 -10.05 14.44 7.32
N ASP A 109 -9.42 13.85 6.33
CA ASP A 109 -8.62 14.57 5.34
C ASP A 109 -9.43 14.94 4.09
N ALA A 110 -10.73 14.67 4.10
CA ALA A 110 -11.65 14.96 2.99
C ALA A 110 -11.18 14.32 1.68
N LYS A 111 -10.69 13.09 1.76
CA LYS A 111 -10.22 12.34 0.59
C LYS A 111 -11.17 11.19 0.29
N PRO A 112 -11.42 10.89 -0.99
CA PRO A 112 -12.17 9.68 -1.33
C PRO A 112 -11.47 8.45 -0.76
N LEU A 113 -12.25 7.46 -0.34
CA LEU A 113 -11.70 6.24 0.25
C LEU A 113 -10.77 5.52 -0.70
N ASP A 114 -11.15 5.41 -1.98
CA ASP A 114 -10.32 4.74 -2.98
C ASP A 114 -8.96 5.44 -3.15
N ALA A 115 -8.93 6.77 -3.11
CA ALA A 115 -7.69 7.53 -3.22
C ALA A 115 -6.78 7.28 -2.02
N HIS A 116 -7.36 7.26 -0.81
CA HIS A 116 -6.57 7.04 0.39
C HIS A 116 -6.03 5.60 0.45
N VAL A 117 -6.87 4.62 0.13
CA VAL A 117 -6.44 3.23 0.09
C VAL A 117 -5.32 3.04 -0.95
N THR A 118 -5.49 3.63 -2.14
CA THR A 118 -4.47 3.56 -3.18
C THR A 118 -3.15 4.11 -2.68
N HIS A 119 -3.16 5.26 -2.01
CA HIS A 119 -1.95 5.87 -1.46
C HIS A 119 -1.28 4.95 -0.43
N LEU A 120 -2.05 4.34 0.46
CA LEU A 120 -1.49 3.45 1.47
C LEU A 120 -0.90 2.18 0.85
N LEU A 121 -1.49 1.67 -0.22
CA LEU A 121 -0.94 0.53 -0.94
C LEU A 121 0.38 0.89 -1.61
N VAL A 122 0.44 2.07 -2.24
CA VAL A 122 1.69 2.55 -2.83
C VAL A 122 2.78 2.66 -1.76
N HIS A 123 2.45 3.30 -0.66
CA HIS A 123 3.38 3.49 0.46
C HIS A 123 3.87 2.14 1.02
N GLY A 124 2.94 1.21 1.25
CA GLY A 124 3.27 -0.11 1.79
C GLY A 124 4.18 -0.91 0.88
N LEU A 125 3.90 -0.93 -0.42
CA LEU A 125 4.75 -1.68 -1.35
C LEU A 125 6.13 -1.03 -1.50
N LEU A 126 6.22 0.30 -1.48
CA LEU A 126 7.51 0.97 -1.50
C LEU A 126 8.35 0.57 -0.28
N HIS A 127 7.73 0.44 0.89
CA HIS A 127 8.43 -0.07 2.07
C HIS A 127 8.94 -1.50 1.84
N LEU A 128 8.15 -2.36 1.23
CA LEU A 128 8.59 -3.72 0.93
C LEU A 128 9.79 -3.72 -0.03
N LEU A 129 9.89 -2.70 -0.87
CA LEU A 129 10.99 -2.56 -1.82
C LEU A 129 12.22 -1.89 -1.22
N GLY A 130 12.18 -1.54 0.07
CA GLY A 130 13.33 -1.00 0.77
C GLY A 130 13.34 0.50 0.96
N HIS A 131 12.31 1.20 0.51
CA HIS A 131 12.21 2.63 0.77
C HIS A 131 11.80 2.87 2.21
N ASP A 132 12.35 3.87 2.83
CA ASP A 132 11.93 4.24 4.18
C ASP A 132 11.94 5.77 4.32
N HIS A 133 11.63 6.24 5.51
CA HIS A 133 11.58 7.67 5.79
C HIS A 133 12.26 7.99 7.14
N GLU A 134 13.37 7.30 7.40
CA GLU A 134 14.13 7.50 8.64
C GLU A 134 14.84 8.84 8.65
N SER A 135 15.32 9.30 7.48
CA SER A 135 15.91 10.62 7.35
C SER A 135 14.97 11.53 6.57
N GLU A 136 15.18 12.84 6.72
CA GLU A 136 14.37 13.81 5.98
C GLU A 136 14.53 13.67 4.47
N SER A 137 15.76 13.41 3.99
CA SER A 137 15.98 13.24 2.56
C SER A 137 15.38 11.93 2.04
N ASP A 138 15.40 10.87 2.85
CA ASP A 138 14.75 9.61 2.46
C ASP A 138 13.23 9.78 2.39
N ALA A 139 12.67 10.52 3.34
CA ALA A 139 11.23 10.81 3.35
C ALA A 139 10.83 11.61 2.10
N GLU A 140 11.59 12.63 1.75
CA GLU A 140 11.30 13.43 0.56
C GLU A 140 11.40 12.62 -0.72
N ALA A 141 12.41 11.76 -0.84
CA ALA A 141 12.58 10.90 -2.00
C ALA A 141 11.41 9.93 -2.13
N MET A 142 11.01 9.31 -1.04
CA MET A 142 9.89 8.38 -1.04
C MET A 142 8.58 9.09 -1.39
N GLU A 143 8.32 10.26 -0.80
CA GLU A 143 7.12 11.03 -1.08
C GLU A 143 7.06 11.44 -2.55
N GLN A 144 8.18 11.81 -3.14
CA GLN A 144 8.23 12.17 -4.56
C GLN A 144 7.84 10.98 -5.43
N ILE A 145 8.32 9.79 -5.12
CA ILE A 145 7.94 8.57 -5.85
C ILE A 145 6.45 8.31 -5.69
N GLU A 146 5.92 8.44 -4.47
CA GLU A 146 4.48 8.26 -4.24
C GLU A 146 3.65 9.22 -5.08
N VAL A 147 4.04 10.49 -5.12
CA VAL A 147 3.35 11.51 -5.92
C VAL A 147 3.33 11.12 -7.40
N GLU A 148 4.46 10.67 -7.93
CA GLU A 148 4.58 10.28 -9.33
C GLU A 148 3.71 9.07 -9.66
N ILE A 149 3.70 8.06 -8.79
CA ILE A 149 2.89 6.87 -8.99
C ILE A 149 1.40 7.22 -8.90
N MET A 150 1.01 8.01 -7.90
CA MET A 150 -0.39 8.43 -7.76
C MET A 150 -0.86 9.19 -9.00
N ALA A 151 -0.02 10.09 -9.52
CA ALA A 151 -0.35 10.84 -10.73
C ALA A 151 -0.55 9.90 -11.92
N SER A 152 0.28 8.88 -12.05
CA SER A 152 0.16 7.91 -13.14
C SER A 152 -1.13 7.11 -13.05
N LEU A 153 -1.70 6.98 -11.85
CA LEU A 153 -2.96 6.28 -11.62
C LEU A 153 -4.17 7.20 -11.71
N GLY A 154 -3.94 8.49 -11.95
CA GLY A 154 -5.03 9.46 -12.09
C GLY A 154 -5.44 10.16 -10.81
N TYR A 155 -4.62 10.09 -9.76
CA TYR A 155 -4.93 10.70 -8.49
C TYR A 155 -4.09 11.96 -8.27
N PRO A 156 -4.63 12.95 -7.54
CA PRO A 156 -3.85 14.14 -7.20
C PRO A 156 -2.75 13.82 -6.18
N ASN A 157 -1.85 14.78 -5.97
CA ASN A 157 -0.78 14.65 -4.99
C ASN A 157 -1.39 14.36 -3.61
N PRO A 158 -1.08 13.20 -2.99
CA PRO A 158 -1.69 12.83 -1.71
C PRO A 158 -1.25 13.71 -0.54
N TYR A 159 -0.17 14.47 -0.71
CA TYR A 159 0.36 15.34 0.35
C TYR A 159 -0.11 16.79 0.21
N MET A 160 -0.85 17.08 -0.87
CA MET A 160 -1.38 18.42 -1.07
C MET A 160 -2.64 18.61 -0.25
N GLU A 161 -2.69 19.70 0.52
CA GLU A 161 -3.90 20.04 1.25
C GLU A 161 -4.98 20.48 0.28
N LEU A 162 -6.20 20.01 0.49
CA LEU A 162 -7.30 20.43 -0.31
C LEU A 162 -7.70 21.85 0.08
N PRO A 163 -8.16 22.68 -0.89
CA PRO A 163 -8.66 23.99 -0.55
C PRO A 163 -9.78 23.88 0.48
N ASP A 164 -9.83 24.85 1.38
CA ASP A 164 -10.88 24.90 2.39
C ASP A 164 -12.23 25.07 1.69
N ALA A 165 -13.16 24.17 1.96
CA ALA A 165 -14.47 24.19 1.32
C ALA A 165 -15.28 25.44 1.70
N ALA A 166 -14.92 26.12 2.79
CA ALA A 166 -15.58 27.35 3.20
C ALA A 166 -15.24 28.55 2.30
N GLU A 167 -14.24 28.41 1.50
CA GLU A 167 -13.85 29.45 0.55
C GLU A 167 -14.72 29.42 -0.73
#